data_586d321af4cd0d8b3aefe6167f4c2c41
#
_entry.id   586d321af4cd0d8b3aefe6167f4c2c41
#
_cell.length_a   1.000
_cell.length_b   1.000
_cell.length_c   1.000
_cell.angle_alpha   90.00
_cell.angle_beta   90.00
_cell.angle_gamma   90.00
#
_symmetry.space_group_name_H-M   'P 1'
#
loop_
_entity.id
_entity.type
_entity.pdbx_description
1 polymer ?
#
loop_
_entity_poly.entity_id
_entity_poly.type
_entity_poly.pdbx_seq_one_letter_code
_entity_poly.pdbx_strand_id
1 'polypeptide(L)'
;MPYQVFPTADDPIIVAVGNDSQFRKLCETIGRPEIASNPNYATNAGRVQHRQQVIAALEAALRTEGRHHWVAALGAVGVPCGPVNTLSQVFEDPQVKHREMVVAMPHAKAADGFVNVLANPIRFSETPVQYRITPPMRNEHAQEILHDWLGKRN
;
A
#
# COMPACT_ATOMS: atom_id res chain seq x y z
N MET A 1 -13.81 4.22 12.64
CA MET A 1 -13.45 5.51 12.04
C MET A 1 -12.43 6.17 12.96
N PRO A 2 -11.33 6.70 12.42
CA PRO A 2 -11.03 6.89 10.99
C PRO A 2 -10.56 5.63 10.28
N TYR A 3 -10.75 5.60 8.95
CA TYR A 3 -10.12 4.67 8.02
C TYR A 3 -9.92 5.42 6.71
N GLN A 4 -8.78 6.10 6.58
CA GLN A 4 -8.49 6.94 5.40
C GLN A 4 -7.03 7.42 5.38
N VAL A 5 -6.67 8.08 4.30
CA VAL A 5 -5.39 8.78 4.15
C VAL A 5 -5.47 10.13 4.89
N PHE A 6 -4.37 10.45 5.59
CA PHE A 6 -4.16 11.72 6.28
C PHE A 6 -2.89 12.38 5.79
N PRO A 7 -2.90 13.72 5.63
CA PRO A 7 -1.67 14.48 5.39
C PRO A 7 -0.83 14.52 6.68
N THR A 8 0.49 14.54 6.52
CA THR A 8 1.46 14.83 7.57
C THR A 8 2.27 16.08 7.21
N ALA A 9 3.35 16.35 7.92
CA ALA A 9 4.21 17.49 7.60
C ALA A 9 4.94 17.33 6.25
N ASP A 10 5.12 16.09 5.79
CA ASP A 10 5.81 15.76 4.54
C ASP A 10 4.90 14.95 3.59
N ASP A 11 4.90 13.64 3.71
CA ASP A 11 4.16 12.72 2.85
C ASP A 11 2.97 12.05 3.60
N PRO A 12 1.89 11.70 2.92
CA PRO A 12 0.69 11.17 3.57
C PRO A 12 0.88 9.78 4.16
N ILE A 13 0.07 9.48 5.19
CA ILE A 13 -0.10 8.15 5.78
C ILE A 13 -1.54 7.67 5.68
N ILE A 14 -1.74 6.36 5.64
CA ILE A 14 -3.05 5.76 5.91
C ILE A 14 -3.15 5.40 7.39
N VAL A 15 -4.29 5.71 8.01
CA VAL A 15 -4.63 5.29 9.38
C VAL A 15 -5.92 4.49 9.36
N ALA A 16 -5.91 3.30 9.96
CA ALA A 16 -7.02 2.34 9.93
C ALA A 16 -7.45 1.94 11.33
N VAL A 17 -8.26 2.77 11.98
CA VAL A 17 -8.81 2.49 13.31
C VAL A 17 -10.00 1.55 13.21
N GLY A 18 -9.85 0.35 13.76
CA GLY A 18 -10.87 -0.70 13.74
C GLY A 18 -11.84 -0.69 14.94
N ASN A 19 -11.43 -0.09 16.07
CA ASN A 19 -12.23 -0.08 17.30
C ASN A 19 -11.98 1.16 18.17
N ASP A 20 -12.79 1.32 19.25
CA ASP A 20 -12.75 2.50 20.11
C ASP A 20 -11.47 2.56 20.97
N SER A 21 -10.85 1.42 21.30
CA SER A 21 -9.59 1.37 22.01
C SER A 21 -8.45 1.91 21.13
N GLN A 22 -8.40 1.52 19.86
CA GLN A 22 -7.42 2.06 18.91
C GLN A 22 -7.63 3.56 18.66
N PHE A 23 -8.89 4.03 18.66
CA PHE A 23 -9.16 5.46 18.54
C PHE A 23 -8.60 6.27 19.72
N ARG A 24 -8.76 5.77 20.96
CA ARG A 24 -8.17 6.41 22.14
C ARG A 24 -6.65 6.48 22.05
N LYS A 25 -6.01 5.35 21.72
CA LYS A 25 -4.56 5.29 21.52
C LYS A 25 -4.07 6.23 20.43
N LEU A 26 -4.79 6.33 19.31
CA LEU A 26 -4.49 7.32 18.26
C LEU A 26 -4.50 8.73 18.85
N CYS A 27 -5.58 9.14 19.53
CA CYS A 27 -5.72 10.48 20.08
C CYS A 27 -4.64 10.80 21.14
N GLU A 28 -4.32 9.84 22.01
CA GLU A 28 -3.23 9.97 22.99
C GLU A 28 -1.88 10.16 22.31
N THR A 29 -1.58 9.33 21.30
CA THR A 29 -0.28 9.35 20.59
C THR A 29 -0.07 10.64 19.81
N ILE A 30 -1.14 11.21 19.20
CA ILE A 30 -1.04 12.49 18.49
C ILE A 30 -1.13 13.71 19.43
N GLY A 31 -1.12 13.51 20.76
CA GLY A 31 -1.17 14.59 21.74
C GLY A 31 -2.53 15.30 21.85
N ARG A 32 -3.62 14.63 21.47
CA ARG A 32 -4.98 15.19 21.49
C ARG A 32 -5.98 14.28 22.24
N PRO A 33 -5.72 13.91 23.52
CA PRO A 33 -6.56 12.99 24.30
C PRO A 33 -7.99 13.52 24.49
N GLU A 34 -8.18 14.84 24.45
CA GLU A 34 -9.50 15.46 24.56
C GLU A 34 -10.45 15.09 23.39
N ILE A 35 -9.92 14.72 22.23
CA ILE A 35 -10.76 14.23 21.12
C ILE A 35 -11.40 12.89 21.51
N ALA A 36 -10.63 11.98 22.12
CA ALA A 36 -11.14 10.68 22.56
C ALA A 36 -12.09 10.80 23.77
N SER A 37 -11.90 11.83 24.60
CA SER A 37 -12.73 12.09 25.80
C SER A 37 -14.06 12.78 25.47
N ASN A 38 -14.25 13.24 24.24
CA ASN A 38 -15.51 13.85 23.82
C ASN A 38 -16.61 12.78 23.71
N PRO A 39 -17.73 12.90 24.46
CA PRO A 39 -18.82 11.91 24.43
C PRO A 39 -19.38 11.63 23.03
N ASN A 40 -19.39 12.64 22.15
CA ASN A 40 -19.86 12.50 20.78
C ASN A 40 -18.93 11.63 19.90
N TYR A 41 -17.67 11.42 20.31
CA TYR A 41 -16.67 10.66 19.55
C TYR A 41 -16.28 9.33 20.20
N ALA A 42 -16.86 9.02 21.38
CA ALA A 42 -16.53 7.83 22.17
C ALA A 42 -16.78 6.52 21.41
N THR A 43 -17.82 6.47 20.58
CA THR A 43 -18.20 5.30 19.78
C THR A 43 -17.95 5.51 18.31
N ASN A 44 -17.79 4.40 17.56
CA ASN A 44 -17.66 4.48 16.11
C ASN A 44 -18.85 5.17 15.43
N ALA A 45 -20.08 4.92 15.88
CA ALA A 45 -21.28 5.55 15.36
C ALA A 45 -21.25 7.09 15.56
N GLY A 46 -20.87 7.55 16.77
CA GLY A 46 -20.70 8.97 17.06
C GLY A 46 -19.63 9.62 16.17
N ARG A 47 -18.48 8.97 15.96
CA ARG A 47 -17.45 9.48 15.06
C ARG A 47 -17.89 9.56 13.61
N VAL A 48 -18.68 8.60 13.13
CA VAL A 48 -19.26 8.64 11.79
C VAL A 48 -20.23 9.82 11.65
N GLN A 49 -21.09 10.04 12.64
CA GLN A 49 -22.03 11.17 12.65
C GLN A 49 -21.30 12.53 12.66
N HIS A 50 -20.19 12.63 13.37
CA HIS A 50 -19.38 13.85 13.49
C HIS A 50 -18.10 13.80 12.64
N ARG A 51 -18.14 13.06 11.51
CA ARG A 51 -16.96 12.75 10.71
C ARG A 51 -16.11 13.97 10.37
N GLN A 52 -16.72 15.04 9.90
CA GLN A 52 -15.99 16.23 9.45
C GLN A 52 -15.15 16.85 10.57
N GLN A 53 -15.76 17.01 11.78
CA GLN A 53 -15.08 17.58 12.93
C GLN A 53 -13.93 16.70 13.42
N VAL A 54 -14.16 15.39 13.50
CA VAL A 54 -13.14 14.44 13.94
C VAL A 54 -11.96 14.41 12.96
N ILE A 55 -12.23 14.33 11.65
CA ILE A 55 -11.18 14.31 10.64
C ILE A 55 -10.36 15.60 10.66
N ALA A 56 -11.01 16.76 10.70
CA ALA A 56 -10.30 18.04 10.74
C ALA A 56 -9.39 18.18 11.99
N ALA A 57 -9.86 17.70 13.15
CA ALA A 57 -9.04 17.71 14.38
C ALA A 57 -7.84 16.77 14.30
N LEU A 58 -8.00 15.57 13.73
CA LEU A 58 -6.92 14.62 13.52
C LEU A 58 -5.90 15.12 12.49
N GLU A 59 -6.35 15.68 11.37
CA GLU A 59 -5.48 16.26 10.34
C GLU A 59 -4.61 17.39 10.90
N ALA A 60 -5.20 18.29 11.69
CA ALA A 60 -4.46 19.39 12.32
C ALA A 60 -3.31 18.88 13.20
N ALA A 61 -3.53 17.79 13.94
CA ALA A 61 -2.49 17.17 14.76
C ALA A 61 -1.46 16.41 13.93
N LEU A 62 -1.89 15.62 12.94
CA LEU A 62 -0.97 14.80 12.14
C LEU A 62 -0.04 15.62 11.24
N ARG A 63 -0.39 16.86 10.90
CA ARG A 63 0.46 17.80 10.15
C ARG A 63 1.67 18.33 10.94
N THR A 64 1.75 18.08 12.25
CA THR A 64 2.85 18.61 13.09
C THR A 64 4.16 17.85 12.93
N GLU A 65 4.11 16.59 12.51
CA GLU A 65 5.28 15.74 12.33
C GLU A 65 5.24 14.99 11.00
N GLY A 66 6.40 14.46 10.58
CA GLY A 66 6.54 13.70 9.34
C GLY A 66 5.98 12.28 9.43
N ARG A 67 5.76 11.66 8.27
CA ARG A 67 5.17 10.32 8.17
C ARG A 67 5.97 9.23 8.91
N HIS A 68 7.30 9.31 8.90
CA HIS A 68 8.15 8.32 9.59
C HIS A 68 7.93 8.36 11.10
N HIS A 69 7.81 9.57 11.68
CA HIS A 69 7.48 9.75 13.08
C HIS A 69 6.14 9.08 13.41
N TRP A 70 5.08 9.42 12.66
CA TRP A 70 3.75 8.91 12.94
C TRP A 70 3.61 7.40 12.72
N VAL A 71 4.20 6.85 11.66
CA VAL A 71 4.19 5.40 11.42
C VAL A 71 4.86 4.64 12.54
N ALA A 72 5.99 5.13 13.05
CA ALA A 72 6.69 4.53 14.19
C ALA A 72 5.88 4.67 15.49
N ALA A 73 5.41 5.88 15.83
CA ALA A 73 4.70 6.15 17.06
C ALA A 73 3.35 5.41 17.15
N LEU A 74 2.54 5.44 16.09
CA LEU A 74 1.25 4.76 16.03
C LEU A 74 1.42 3.24 16.00
N GLY A 75 2.42 2.74 15.25
CA GLY A 75 2.75 1.32 15.20
C GLY A 75 3.14 0.75 16.57
N ALA A 76 3.93 1.50 17.36
CA ALA A 76 4.36 1.09 18.70
C ALA A 76 3.21 0.87 19.69
N VAL A 77 2.08 1.57 19.50
CA VAL A 77 0.88 1.43 20.34
C VAL A 77 -0.19 0.52 19.72
N GLY A 78 0.10 -0.09 18.57
CA GLY A 78 -0.81 -1.03 17.89
C GLY A 78 -1.98 -0.35 17.18
N VAL A 79 -1.82 0.89 16.73
CA VAL A 79 -2.75 1.56 15.81
C VAL A 79 -2.31 1.26 14.38
N PRO A 80 -3.12 0.54 13.57
CA PRO A 80 -2.76 0.22 12.21
C PRO A 80 -2.60 1.48 11.36
N CYS A 81 -1.40 1.65 10.81
CA CYS A 81 -1.05 2.75 9.93
C CYS A 81 0.07 2.33 8.98
N GLY A 82 0.27 3.10 7.94
CA GLY A 82 1.37 2.88 7.00
C GLY A 82 1.59 4.06 6.07
N PRO A 83 2.75 4.14 5.41
CA PRO A 83 3.01 5.18 4.44
C PRO A 83 2.18 5.00 3.16
N VAL A 84 1.81 6.10 2.51
CA VAL A 84 1.32 6.07 1.12
C VAL A 84 2.53 6.31 0.22
N ASN A 85 2.99 5.24 -0.41
CA ASN A 85 4.21 5.26 -1.22
C ASN A 85 3.93 5.55 -2.69
N THR A 86 4.83 6.28 -3.35
CA THR A 86 4.94 6.31 -4.81
C THR A 86 5.48 4.96 -5.31
N LEU A 87 5.34 4.66 -6.60
CA LEU A 87 5.92 3.44 -7.19
C LEU A 87 7.43 3.34 -6.96
N SER A 88 8.16 4.44 -7.07
CA SER A 88 9.60 4.46 -6.79
C SER A 88 9.90 4.05 -5.34
N GLN A 89 9.14 4.58 -4.37
CA GLN A 89 9.30 4.24 -2.96
C GLN A 89 8.92 2.79 -2.65
N VAL A 90 7.92 2.24 -3.36
CA VAL A 90 7.56 0.81 -3.22
C VAL A 90 8.71 -0.09 -3.62
N PHE A 91 9.42 0.21 -4.73
CA PHE A 91 10.56 -0.62 -5.16
C PHE A 91 11.81 -0.43 -4.31
N GLU A 92 11.88 0.64 -3.52
CA GLU A 92 12.94 0.85 -2.53
C GLU A 92 12.63 0.21 -1.16
N ASP A 93 11.39 -0.24 -0.94
CA ASP A 93 10.97 -0.85 0.32
C ASP A 93 11.78 -2.13 0.63
N PRO A 94 12.33 -2.27 1.85
CA PRO A 94 13.13 -3.43 2.24
C PRO A 94 12.43 -4.77 2.07
N GLN A 95 11.11 -4.84 2.33
CA GLN A 95 10.32 -6.07 2.18
C GLN A 95 10.12 -6.42 0.71
N VAL A 96 9.89 -5.43 -0.15
CA VAL A 96 9.76 -5.62 -1.61
C VAL A 96 11.06 -6.14 -2.20
N LYS A 97 12.21 -5.58 -1.77
CA LYS A 97 13.55 -6.05 -2.16
C LYS A 97 13.84 -7.46 -1.63
N HIS A 98 13.59 -7.71 -0.33
CA HIS A 98 13.79 -9.03 0.27
C HIS A 98 12.97 -10.13 -0.40
N ARG A 99 11.78 -9.80 -0.88
CA ARG A 99 10.92 -10.73 -1.60
C ARG A 99 11.26 -10.87 -3.08
N GLU A 100 12.24 -10.13 -3.58
CA GLU A 100 12.67 -10.15 -4.99
C GLU A 100 11.50 -9.86 -5.94
N MET A 101 10.71 -8.82 -5.60
CA MET A 101 9.49 -8.50 -6.33
C MET A 101 9.71 -7.82 -7.68
N VAL A 102 10.97 -7.66 -8.11
CA VAL A 102 11.34 -7.18 -9.43
C VAL A 102 12.19 -8.24 -10.11
N VAL A 103 11.78 -8.66 -11.31
CA VAL A 103 12.50 -9.62 -12.14
C VAL A 103 12.91 -8.93 -13.44
N ALA A 104 14.21 -8.90 -13.74
CA ALA A 104 14.73 -8.44 -15.02
C ALA A 104 14.61 -9.56 -16.05
N MET A 105 13.85 -9.34 -17.11
CA MET A 105 13.68 -10.28 -18.21
C MET A 105 14.29 -9.74 -19.50
N PRO A 106 14.99 -10.57 -20.31
CA PRO A 106 15.50 -10.14 -21.60
C PRO A 106 14.38 -9.59 -22.49
N HIS A 107 14.64 -8.50 -23.23
CA HIS A 107 13.64 -7.94 -24.14
C HIS A 107 14.32 -7.20 -25.29
N ALA A 108 14.08 -7.63 -26.52
CA ALA A 108 14.77 -7.16 -27.71
C ALA A 108 14.60 -5.67 -28.05
N LYS A 109 13.52 -5.02 -27.54
CA LYS A 109 13.24 -3.59 -27.75
C LYS A 109 13.59 -2.72 -26.57
N ALA A 110 14.04 -3.27 -25.45
CA ALA A 110 14.50 -2.49 -24.32
C ALA A 110 15.89 -1.91 -24.61
N ALA A 111 16.11 -0.65 -24.21
CA ALA A 111 17.38 0.04 -24.46
C ALA A 111 18.58 -0.71 -23.87
N ASP A 112 18.39 -1.28 -22.68
CA ASP A 112 19.43 -2.03 -21.94
C ASP A 112 19.34 -3.55 -22.20
N GLY A 113 18.51 -4.00 -23.16
CA GLY A 113 18.28 -5.41 -23.44
C GLY A 113 17.40 -6.14 -22.42
N PHE A 114 16.89 -5.45 -21.39
CA PHE A 114 16.09 -6.03 -20.31
C PHE A 114 14.89 -5.14 -19.99
N VAL A 115 13.80 -5.77 -19.51
CA VAL A 115 12.65 -5.09 -18.94
C VAL A 115 12.39 -5.62 -17.53
N ASN A 116 12.14 -4.72 -16.59
CA ASN A 116 11.76 -5.09 -15.24
C ASN A 116 10.25 -5.37 -15.17
N VAL A 117 9.90 -6.55 -14.68
CA VAL A 117 8.52 -6.97 -14.46
C VAL A 117 8.27 -7.27 -12.99
N LEU A 118 7.01 -7.19 -12.56
CA LEU A 118 6.62 -7.58 -11.21
C LEU A 118 6.65 -9.10 -11.07
N ALA A 119 7.31 -9.57 -10.02
CA ALA A 119 7.30 -10.97 -9.65
C ALA A 119 5.94 -11.41 -9.09
N ASN A 120 5.67 -12.72 -9.16
CA ASN A 120 4.53 -13.31 -8.49
C ASN A 120 4.75 -13.26 -6.96
N PRO A 121 3.83 -12.67 -6.18
CA PRO A 121 3.96 -12.60 -4.72
C PRO A 121 3.76 -13.96 -4.02
N ILE A 122 3.20 -14.95 -4.71
CA ILE A 122 2.96 -16.30 -4.15
C ILE A 122 4.22 -17.13 -4.33
N ARG A 123 4.69 -17.75 -3.24
CA ARG A 123 5.79 -18.71 -3.25
C ARG A 123 5.24 -20.13 -3.06
N PHE A 124 5.54 -21.01 -3.99
CA PHE A 124 5.19 -22.42 -3.92
C PHE A 124 6.41 -23.21 -3.46
N SER A 125 6.24 -24.09 -2.46
CA SER A 125 7.33 -24.91 -1.91
C SER A 125 7.85 -25.96 -2.87
N GLU A 126 6.95 -26.62 -3.62
CA GLU A 126 7.27 -27.74 -4.50
C GLU A 126 7.37 -27.36 -5.97
N THR A 127 6.57 -26.37 -6.39
CA THR A 127 6.50 -25.90 -7.79
C THR A 127 6.80 -24.41 -7.87
N PRO A 128 8.06 -23.99 -7.68
CA PRO A 128 8.41 -22.56 -7.71
C PRO A 128 8.08 -21.92 -9.05
N VAL A 129 7.64 -20.65 -8.99
CA VAL A 129 7.35 -19.86 -10.19
C VAL A 129 8.61 -19.71 -11.05
N GLN A 130 8.46 -19.94 -12.35
CA GLN A 130 9.52 -19.76 -13.34
C GLN A 130 9.09 -18.75 -14.39
N TYR A 131 9.92 -17.73 -14.61
CA TYR A 131 9.72 -16.69 -15.63
C TYR A 131 10.40 -17.13 -16.92
N ARG A 132 9.69 -17.91 -17.76
CA ARG A 132 10.25 -18.54 -18.98
C ARG A 132 10.04 -17.72 -20.23
N ILE A 133 8.94 -16.95 -20.30
CA ILE A 133 8.52 -16.20 -21.47
C ILE A 133 8.54 -14.72 -21.10
N THR A 134 9.28 -13.95 -21.89
CA THR A 134 9.37 -12.50 -21.73
C THR A 134 8.06 -11.81 -22.14
N PRO A 135 7.78 -10.58 -21.72
CA PRO A 135 6.66 -9.82 -22.25
C PRO A 135 6.71 -9.79 -23.79
N PRO A 136 5.62 -10.19 -24.45
CA PRO A 136 5.66 -10.37 -25.92
C PRO A 136 5.67 -9.04 -26.67
N MET A 137 6.29 -9.05 -27.84
CA MET A 137 6.12 -8.00 -28.82
C MET A 137 4.70 -8.03 -29.43
N ARG A 138 4.27 -6.90 -29.98
CA ARG A 138 2.98 -6.85 -30.67
C ARG A 138 2.92 -7.96 -31.74
N ASN A 139 1.91 -8.82 -31.63
CA ASN A 139 1.61 -9.92 -32.57
C ASN A 139 2.63 -11.08 -32.57
N GLU A 140 3.56 -11.15 -31.63
CA GLU A 140 4.63 -12.15 -31.60
C GLU A 140 4.14 -13.60 -31.58
N HIS A 141 3.10 -13.89 -30.80
CA HIS A 141 2.53 -15.23 -30.66
C HIS A 141 1.23 -15.48 -31.44
N ALA A 142 0.85 -14.57 -32.37
CA ALA A 142 -0.45 -14.66 -33.04
C ALA A 142 -0.62 -15.93 -33.88
N GLN A 143 0.42 -16.35 -34.59
CA GLN A 143 0.36 -17.56 -35.43
C GLN A 143 0.26 -18.83 -34.56
N GLU A 144 1.03 -18.91 -33.50
CA GLU A 144 0.97 -20.00 -32.53
C GLU A 144 -0.44 -20.11 -31.90
N ILE A 145 -0.99 -18.98 -31.41
CA ILE A 145 -2.32 -18.96 -30.81
C ILE A 145 -3.41 -19.34 -31.79
N LEU A 146 -3.33 -18.83 -33.04
CA LEU A 146 -4.34 -19.13 -34.06
C LEU A 146 -4.27 -20.60 -34.51
N HIS A 147 -3.06 -21.18 -34.63
CA HIS A 147 -2.87 -22.56 -35.00
C HIS A 147 -3.23 -23.51 -33.84
N ASP A 148 -2.65 -23.33 -32.68
CA ASP A 148 -2.70 -24.31 -31.60
C ASP A 148 -4.00 -24.24 -30.77
N TRP A 149 -4.55 -23.03 -30.59
CA TRP A 149 -5.72 -22.84 -29.75
C TRP A 149 -7.04 -22.80 -30.52
N LEU A 150 -7.04 -22.26 -31.73
CA LEU A 150 -8.25 -22.08 -32.52
C LEU A 150 -8.33 -23.07 -33.71
N GLY A 151 -7.30 -23.91 -33.92
CA GLY A 151 -7.27 -24.87 -35.04
C GLY A 151 -7.33 -24.22 -36.42
N LYS A 152 -7.04 -22.93 -36.55
CA LYS A 152 -7.07 -22.22 -37.82
C LYS A 152 -5.75 -22.45 -38.54
N ARG A 153 -5.78 -23.29 -39.59
CA ARG A 153 -4.70 -23.35 -40.58
C ARG A 153 -4.83 -22.16 -41.53
N ASN A 154 -3.73 -21.49 -41.84
CA ASN A 154 -3.64 -20.52 -42.94
C ASN A 154 -3.91 -21.17 -44.27
#